data_243f0a40bd1ecf97012b8620758e33c1
#
_entry.id   243f0a40bd1ecf97012b8620758e33c1
#
_cell.length_a   1.000
_cell.length_b   1.000
_cell.length_c   1.000
_cell.angle_alpha   90.00
_cell.angle_beta   90.00
_cell.angle_gamma   90.00
#
_symmetry.space_group_name_H-M   'P 1'
#
loop_
_entity.id
_entity.type
_entity.pdbx_description
1 polymer ?
#
loop_
_entity_poly.entity_id
_entity_poly.type
_entity_poly.pdbx_seq_one_letter_code
_entity_poly.pdbx_strand_id
1 'polypeptide(L)'
;MADLPGLTLPNPEEGHSWNQFVVRIGSCPTGQPLCNARCSPSATSASHGLPESCCRDWLKQTLMERGVNTIIYYPIPIHRQPAYAELRLEQGSLPVTEQLCSQVLSLPIFPELGQEQQQAVIDTVSQLLERSKPTPLPVAGTQERIVA
;
A
#
# COMPACT_ATOMS: atom_id res chain seq x y z
N MET A 1 -2.93 -13.93 -2.70
CA MET A 1 -2.60 -12.58 -2.14
C MET A 1 -2.31 -12.56 -0.63
N ALA A 2 -2.72 -13.56 0.14
CA ALA A 2 -2.63 -13.51 1.62
C ALA A 2 -1.22 -13.32 2.19
N ASP A 3 -0.17 -13.76 1.50
CA ASP A 3 1.22 -13.73 1.99
C ASP A 3 2.11 -12.69 1.30
N LEU A 4 1.51 -11.64 0.73
CA LEU A 4 2.28 -10.59 0.08
C LEU A 4 2.86 -9.61 1.10
N PRO A 5 4.15 -9.26 0.99
CA PRO A 5 4.80 -8.37 1.94
C PRO A 5 4.15 -6.98 1.92
N GLY A 6 3.83 -6.47 3.11
CA GLY A 6 3.24 -5.15 3.26
C GLY A 6 1.76 -5.04 2.85
N LEU A 7 1.10 -6.14 2.47
CA LEU A 7 -0.33 -6.18 2.18
C LEU A 7 -1.08 -6.89 3.30
N THR A 8 -2.12 -6.24 3.82
CA THR A 8 -3.07 -6.86 4.75
C THR A 8 -4.44 -6.91 4.09
N LEU A 9 -5.00 -8.10 3.96
CA LEU A 9 -6.36 -8.31 3.46
C LEU A 9 -7.39 -8.11 4.56
N PRO A 10 -8.64 -7.78 4.22
CA PRO A 10 -9.74 -7.78 5.18
C PRO A 10 -10.04 -9.22 5.64
N ASN A 11 -10.48 -9.38 6.89
CA ASN A 11 -10.91 -10.67 7.40
C ASN A 11 -12.17 -11.14 6.69
N PRO A 12 -12.20 -12.37 6.19
CA PRO A 12 -13.41 -12.95 5.63
C PRO A 12 -14.36 -13.35 6.78
N GLU A 13 -15.38 -12.55 7.01
CA GLU A 13 -16.43 -12.85 7.98
C GLU A 13 -17.69 -13.31 7.26
N GLU A 14 -18.39 -14.31 7.84
CA GLU A 14 -19.65 -14.78 7.31
C GLU A 14 -20.69 -13.65 7.31
N GLY A 15 -21.44 -13.50 6.22
CA GLY A 15 -22.44 -12.45 6.06
C GLY A 15 -21.89 -11.08 5.64
N HIS A 16 -20.58 -10.95 5.38
CA HIS A 16 -20.01 -9.70 4.89
C HIS A 16 -20.49 -9.37 3.47
N SER A 17 -21.04 -8.18 3.27
CA SER A 17 -21.64 -7.77 1.99
C SER A 17 -20.62 -7.37 0.91
N TRP A 18 -19.35 -7.17 1.28
CA TRP A 18 -18.27 -6.74 0.37
C TRP A 18 -18.61 -5.51 -0.48
N ASN A 19 -19.27 -4.53 0.10
CA ASN A 19 -19.54 -3.25 -0.58
C ASN A 19 -18.25 -2.58 -1.08
N GLN A 20 -17.16 -2.78 -0.37
CA GLN A 20 -15.81 -2.36 -0.74
C GLN A 20 -14.82 -3.46 -0.34
N PHE A 21 -13.86 -3.76 -1.21
CA PHE A 21 -12.75 -4.65 -0.88
C PHE A 21 -11.52 -3.82 -0.53
N VAL A 22 -11.42 -3.47 0.76
CA VAL A 22 -10.37 -2.58 1.26
C VAL A 22 -9.19 -3.39 1.74
N VAL A 23 -8.03 -3.14 1.15
CA VAL A 23 -6.75 -3.67 1.61
C VAL A 23 -5.95 -2.59 2.32
N ARG A 24 -5.02 -2.99 3.19
CA ARG A 24 -4.09 -2.07 3.85
C ARG A 24 -2.68 -2.29 3.30
N ILE A 25 -2.05 -1.20 2.91
CA ILE A 25 -0.64 -1.20 2.50
C ILE A 25 0.16 -0.66 3.68
N GLY A 26 0.86 -1.57 4.37
CA GLY A 26 1.72 -1.23 5.49
C GLY A 26 2.96 -0.46 5.04
N SER A 27 3.66 0.12 6.02
CA SER A 27 5.01 0.66 5.82
C SER A 27 5.93 -0.46 5.35
N CYS A 28 6.93 -0.13 4.57
CA CYS A 28 7.91 -1.11 4.08
C CYS A 28 8.53 -1.93 5.22
N PRO A 29 8.28 -3.24 5.27
CA PRO A 29 8.70 -4.08 6.40
C PRO A 29 10.23 -4.20 6.54
N THR A 30 10.99 -3.79 5.54
CA THR A 30 12.46 -3.88 5.50
C THR A 30 13.17 -2.54 5.64
N GLY A 31 12.43 -1.44 5.92
CA GLY A 31 12.99 -0.10 5.87
C GLY A 31 13.36 0.34 4.44
N GLN A 32 13.20 -0.54 3.45
CA GLN A 32 13.34 -0.21 2.05
C GLN A 32 11.94 0.06 1.46
N PRO A 33 11.76 1.20 0.81
CA PRO A 33 10.46 1.54 0.25
C PRO A 33 10.06 0.56 -0.86
N LEU A 34 8.83 0.04 -0.79
CA LEU A 34 8.20 -0.73 -1.89
C LEU A 34 8.29 0.02 -3.23
N CYS A 35 8.50 1.32 -3.17
CA CYS A 35 8.59 2.25 -4.29
C CYS A 35 10.02 2.55 -4.78
N ASN A 36 11.00 1.65 -4.56
CA ASN A 36 12.38 1.82 -5.05
C ASN A 36 12.96 3.24 -4.85
N ALA A 37 13.20 3.62 -3.61
CA ALA A 37 13.84 4.88 -3.21
C ALA A 37 13.04 6.18 -3.46
N ARG A 38 11.79 6.12 -3.92
CA ARG A 38 10.93 7.32 -4.00
C ARG A 38 10.26 7.69 -2.68
N CYS A 39 10.26 6.78 -1.70
CA CYS A 39 9.88 7.07 -0.33
C CYS A 39 11.10 7.62 0.42
N SER A 40 11.44 8.87 0.23
CA SER A 40 12.32 9.56 1.16
C SER A 40 11.53 9.83 2.44
N PRO A 41 12.08 9.57 3.64
CA PRO A 41 11.43 9.96 4.90
C PRO A 41 11.20 11.47 5.00
N SER A 42 11.80 12.26 4.11
CA SER A 42 11.58 13.71 3.97
C SER A 42 10.58 14.10 2.87
N ALA A 43 10.11 13.14 2.05
CA ALA A 43 9.09 13.43 1.07
C ALA A 43 7.72 13.43 1.76
N THR A 44 7.36 14.56 2.33
CA THR A 44 5.98 14.90 2.59
C THR A 44 5.24 14.83 1.26
N SER A 45 4.53 13.73 1.03
CA SER A 45 3.58 13.65 -0.07
C SER A 45 2.62 14.83 0.08
N ALA A 46 2.72 15.78 -0.86
CA ALA A 46 2.08 17.09 -0.77
C ALA A 46 0.55 17.04 -0.73
N SER A 47 -0.06 15.85 -0.87
CA SER A 47 -1.50 15.76 -0.96
C SER A 47 -2.24 15.73 0.39
N HIS A 48 -1.68 15.22 1.47
CA HIS A 48 -2.45 15.10 2.73
C HIS A 48 -1.62 15.11 4.03
N GLY A 49 -0.32 15.40 4.00
CA GLY A 49 0.50 15.60 5.20
C GLY A 49 0.73 14.36 6.07
N LEU A 50 0.42 13.17 5.59
CA LEU A 50 0.63 11.91 6.30
C LEU A 50 1.88 11.21 5.76
N PRO A 51 2.92 11.00 6.57
CA PRO A 51 4.24 10.51 6.11
C PRO A 51 4.24 9.06 5.62
N GLU A 52 3.18 8.28 5.90
CA GLU A 52 3.13 6.85 5.61
C GLU A 52 2.36 6.49 4.33
N SER A 53 1.77 7.47 3.64
CA SER A 53 0.93 7.21 2.46
C SER A 53 1.71 6.89 1.18
N CYS A 54 3.02 7.08 1.16
CA CYS A 54 3.81 6.99 -0.06
C CYS A 54 3.75 5.61 -0.73
N CYS A 55 3.77 4.51 0.02
CA CYS A 55 3.70 3.17 -0.55
C CYS A 55 2.31 2.86 -1.12
N ARG A 56 1.25 3.28 -0.43
CA ARG A 56 -0.13 3.17 -0.90
C ARG A 56 -0.36 4.02 -2.15
N ASP A 57 0.11 5.26 -2.17
CA ASP A 57 -0.06 6.19 -3.30
C ASP A 57 0.74 5.73 -4.53
N TRP A 58 1.96 5.23 -4.32
CA TRP A 58 2.74 4.59 -5.37
C TRP A 58 2.01 3.37 -5.96
N LEU A 59 1.49 2.48 -5.12
CA LEU A 59 0.77 1.30 -5.59
C LEU A 59 -0.47 1.70 -6.39
N LYS A 60 -1.25 2.66 -5.90
CA LYS A 60 -2.42 3.21 -6.60
C LYS A 60 -2.05 3.72 -7.98
N GLN A 61 -1.00 4.54 -8.07
CA GLN A 61 -0.54 5.11 -9.34
C GLN A 61 -0.09 4.02 -10.31
N THR A 62 0.71 3.07 -9.83
CA THR A 62 1.25 2.00 -10.67
C THR A 62 0.16 1.02 -11.13
N LEU A 63 -0.85 0.75 -10.29
CA LEU A 63 -2.02 -0.03 -10.67
C LEU A 63 -2.82 0.67 -11.77
N MET A 64 -3.03 1.97 -11.65
CA MET A 64 -3.72 2.78 -12.66
C MET A 64 -2.98 2.73 -14.01
N GLU A 65 -1.66 2.84 -14.02
CA GLU A 65 -0.82 2.72 -15.22
C GLU A 65 -0.94 1.35 -15.90
N ARG A 66 -1.36 0.32 -15.15
CA ARG A 66 -1.61 -1.04 -15.63
C ARG A 66 -3.09 -1.33 -15.91
N GLY A 67 -3.94 -0.31 -15.89
CA GLY A 67 -5.37 -0.44 -16.16
C GLY A 67 -6.22 -0.91 -14.99
N VAL A 68 -5.66 -1.00 -13.78
CA VAL A 68 -6.39 -1.36 -12.57
C VAL A 68 -6.76 -0.08 -11.81
N ASN A 69 -8.03 0.33 -11.89
CA ASN A 69 -8.53 1.49 -11.16
C ASN A 69 -8.82 1.16 -9.70
N THR A 70 -8.24 1.94 -8.80
CA THR A 70 -8.40 1.80 -7.34
C THR A 70 -8.82 3.13 -6.73
N ILE A 71 -9.51 3.06 -5.59
CA ILE A 71 -10.04 4.25 -4.90
C ILE A 71 -9.57 4.23 -3.45
N ILE A 72 -9.37 5.42 -2.87
CA ILE A 72 -9.02 5.57 -1.45
C ILE A 72 -10.26 6.07 -0.71
N TYR A 73 -10.85 5.23 0.12
CA TYR A 73 -11.97 5.55 0.99
C TYR A 73 -11.55 5.41 2.46
N TYR A 74 -11.14 6.48 3.17
CA TYR A 74 -11.04 7.88 2.77
C TYR A 74 -9.61 8.38 3.06
N PRO A 75 -9.06 9.32 2.25
CA PRO A 75 -7.66 9.73 2.39
C PRO A 75 -7.42 10.67 3.58
N ILE A 76 -8.45 11.39 4.01
CA ILE A 76 -8.35 12.38 5.09
C ILE A 76 -9.23 11.92 6.26
N PRO A 77 -8.66 11.77 7.47
CA PRO A 77 -9.42 11.49 8.67
C PRO A 77 -10.49 12.55 8.92
N ILE A 78 -11.68 12.17 9.38
CA ILE A 78 -12.81 13.06 9.56
C ILE A 78 -12.43 14.28 10.44
N HIS A 79 -11.73 14.04 11.55
CA HIS A 79 -11.32 15.12 12.47
C HIS A 79 -10.32 16.12 11.85
N ARG A 80 -9.72 15.77 10.71
CA ARG A 80 -8.79 16.65 9.96
C ARG A 80 -9.45 17.36 8.79
N GLN A 81 -10.73 17.11 8.54
CA GLN A 81 -11.46 17.78 7.47
C GLN A 81 -11.81 19.21 7.89
N PRO A 82 -11.80 20.20 6.96
CA PRO A 82 -12.10 21.59 7.28
C PRO A 82 -13.45 21.80 8.00
N ALA A 83 -14.44 20.95 7.68
CA ALA A 83 -15.76 21.00 8.32
C ALA A 83 -15.73 20.72 9.84
N TYR A 84 -14.68 20.11 10.35
CA TYR A 84 -14.50 19.73 11.75
C TYR A 84 -13.37 20.48 12.44
N ALA A 85 -12.88 21.59 11.84
CA ALA A 85 -11.81 22.40 12.40
C ALA A 85 -12.10 22.93 13.81
N GLU A 86 -13.38 23.09 14.16
CA GLU A 86 -13.84 23.53 15.48
C GLU A 86 -13.45 22.55 16.60
N LEU A 87 -13.25 21.25 16.28
CA LEU A 87 -12.83 20.27 17.26
C LEU A 87 -11.41 20.49 17.77
N ARG A 88 -10.60 21.30 17.08
CA ARG A 88 -9.20 21.63 17.41
C ARG A 88 -8.32 20.40 17.68
N LEU A 89 -8.64 19.28 17.04
CA LEU A 89 -7.85 18.05 17.15
C LEU A 89 -6.62 18.16 16.22
N GLU A 90 -5.46 18.07 16.83
CA GLU A 90 -4.19 18.13 16.10
C GLU A 90 -3.83 16.77 15.49
N GLN A 91 -2.78 16.76 14.66
CA GLN A 91 -2.21 15.52 14.14
C GLN A 91 -1.70 14.66 15.32
N GLY A 92 -2.00 13.36 15.25
CA GLY A 92 -1.68 12.40 16.32
C GLY A 92 -2.78 12.26 17.38
N SER A 93 -3.85 13.07 17.34
CA SER A 93 -4.97 12.94 18.30
C SER A 93 -5.71 11.62 18.17
N LEU A 94 -5.84 11.09 16.94
CA LEU A 94 -6.48 9.80 16.66
C LEU A 94 -5.54 8.93 15.81
N PRO A 95 -4.46 8.39 16.40
CA PRO A 95 -3.36 7.77 15.65
C PRO A 95 -3.79 6.56 14.83
N VAL A 96 -4.71 5.74 15.33
CA VAL A 96 -5.22 4.57 14.59
C VAL A 96 -5.98 5.00 13.33
N THR A 97 -6.84 6.03 13.45
CA THR A 97 -7.61 6.56 12.32
C THR A 97 -6.68 7.19 11.28
N GLU A 98 -5.71 7.96 11.73
CA GLU A 98 -4.73 8.63 10.86
C GLU A 98 -3.88 7.59 10.11
N GLN A 99 -3.42 6.56 10.81
CA GLN A 99 -2.68 5.45 10.21
C GLN A 99 -3.53 4.70 9.17
N LEU A 100 -4.77 4.36 9.48
CA LEU A 100 -5.66 3.68 8.53
C LEU A 100 -5.88 4.52 7.27
N CYS A 101 -6.17 5.82 7.40
CA CYS A 101 -6.34 6.71 6.26
C CYS A 101 -5.09 6.81 5.37
N SER A 102 -3.89 6.59 5.93
CA SER A 102 -2.65 6.55 5.17
C SER A 102 -2.42 5.23 4.41
N GLN A 103 -3.04 4.13 4.86
CA GLN A 103 -2.76 2.77 4.40
C GLN A 103 -3.84 2.16 3.51
N VAL A 104 -5.11 2.58 3.65
CA VAL A 104 -6.24 1.93 2.98
C VAL A 104 -6.26 2.19 1.48
N LEU A 105 -6.58 1.13 0.71
CA LEU A 105 -6.79 1.17 -0.73
C LEU A 105 -7.90 0.19 -1.09
N SER A 106 -8.93 0.66 -1.79
CA SER A 106 -10.04 -0.17 -2.27
C SER A 106 -9.71 -0.72 -3.65
N LEU A 107 -9.67 -2.04 -3.77
CA LEU A 107 -9.54 -2.75 -5.03
C LEU A 107 -10.89 -2.83 -5.75
N PRO A 108 -10.90 -3.04 -7.08
CA PRO A 108 -12.13 -3.17 -7.85
C PRO A 108 -13.01 -4.30 -7.30
N ILE A 109 -14.27 -3.98 -7.04
CA ILE A 109 -15.32 -4.94 -6.70
C ILE A 109 -16.66 -4.41 -7.19
N PHE A 110 -17.35 -5.18 -8.03
CA PHE A 110 -18.68 -4.88 -8.55
C PHE A 110 -19.32 -6.19 -9.07
N PRO A 111 -20.64 -6.28 -9.17
CA PRO A 111 -21.34 -7.55 -9.49
C PRO A 111 -20.90 -8.20 -10.81
N GLU A 112 -20.55 -7.40 -11.81
CA GLU A 112 -20.15 -7.84 -13.15
C GLU A 112 -18.65 -8.16 -13.26
N LEU A 113 -17.89 -8.05 -12.17
CA LEU A 113 -16.45 -8.36 -12.17
C LEU A 113 -16.22 -9.84 -12.45
N GLY A 114 -15.83 -10.14 -13.69
CA GLY A 114 -15.57 -11.51 -14.14
C GLY A 114 -14.33 -12.10 -13.48
N GLN A 115 -14.29 -13.44 -13.45
CA GLN A 115 -13.18 -14.20 -12.84
C GLN A 115 -11.82 -13.86 -13.46
N GLU A 116 -11.76 -13.65 -14.77
CA GLU A 116 -10.54 -13.27 -15.49
C GLU A 116 -10.05 -11.87 -15.06
N GLN A 117 -10.96 -10.93 -14.92
CA GLN A 117 -10.65 -9.57 -14.44
C GLN A 117 -10.19 -9.58 -12.99
N GLN A 118 -10.85 -10.37 -12.14
CA GLN A 118 -10.44 -10.56 -10.76
C GLN A 118 -9.02 -11.15 -10.69
N GLN A 119 -8.72 -12.17 -11.48
CA GLN A 119 -7.39 -12.78 -11.53
C GLN A 119 -6.34 -11.79 -12.03
N ALA A 120 -6.64 -10.99 -13.04
CA ALA A 120 -5.74 -9.94 -13.54
C ALA A 120 -5.41 -8.89 -12.47
N VAL A 121 -6.37 -8.49 -11.63
CA VAL A 121 -6.12 -7.62 -10.48
C VAL A 121 -5.18 -8.29 -9.47
N ILE A 122 -5.45 -9.55 -9.12
CA ILE A 122 -4.63 -10.34 -8.19
C ILE A 122 -3.19 -10.45 -8.70
N ASP A 123 -3.01 -10.83 -9.95
CA ASP A 123 -1.69 -11.01 -10.56
C ASP A 123 -0.92 -9.70 -10.62
N THR A 124 -1.60 -8.60 -10.98
CA THR A 124 -0.98 -7.28 -11.06
C THR A 124 -0.49 -6.81 -9.70
N VAL A 125 -1.33 -6.92 -8.66
CA VAL A 125 -0.95 -6.56 -7.28
C VAL A 125 0.20 -7.44 -6.78
N SER A 126 0.12 -8.76 -7.03
CA SER A 126 1.16 -9.72 -6.61
C SER A 126 2.51 -9.41 -7.25
N GLN A 127 2.54 -9.21 -8.56
CA GLN A 127 3.77 -8.86 -9.30
C GLN A 127 4.41 -7.55 -8.79
N LEU A 128 3.60 -6.56 -8.44
CA LEU A 128 4.11 -5.28 -7.95
C LEU A 128 4.73 -5.42 -6.56
N LEU A 129 4.09 -6.15 -5.67
CA LEU A 129 4.56 -6.31 -4.30
C LEU A 129 5.70 -7.33 -4.19
N GLU A 130 5.75 -8.37 -5.03
CA GLU A 130 6.84 -9.35 -5.07
C GLU A 130 8.14 -8.77 -5.64
N ARG A 131 8.06 -7.93 -6.68
CA ARG A 131 9.21 -7.22 -7.25
C ARG A 131 9.91 -6.31 -6.23
N SER A 132 9.22 -5.96 -5.17
CA SER A 132 9.74 -5.15 -4.06
C SER A 132 10.53 -5.97 -3.05
N LYS A 133 10.63 -7.31 -3.19
CA LYS A 133 11.55 -8.11 -2.39
C LYS A 133 12.98 -7.77 -2.80
N PRO A 134 13.89 -7.45 -1.86
CA PRO A 134 15.30 -7.28 -2.20
C PRO A 134 15.82 -8.58 -2.80
N THR A 135 16.28 -8.53 -4.04
CA THR A 135 17.06 -9.64 -4.61
C THR A 135 18.30 -9.81 -3.73
N PRO A 136 18.57 -11.00 -3.13
CA PRO A 136 19.81 -11.21 -2.40
C PRO A 136 20.96 -10.90 -3.35
N LEU A 137 21.85 -9.99 -2.94
CA LEU A 137 23.06 -9.71 -3.69
C LEU A 137 23.79 -11.05 -3.89
N PRO A 138 24.28 -11.37 -5.12
CA PRO A 138 25.11 -12.53 -5.31
C PRO A 138 26.28 -12.42 -4.35
N VAL A 139 26.43 -13.39 -3.46
CA VAL A 139 27.59 -13.50 -2.58
C VAL A 139 28.80 -13.57 -3.51
N ALA A 140 29.64 -12.52 -3.48
CA ALA A 140 30.87 -12.49 -4.26
C ALA A 140 31.66 -13.74 -3.89
N GLY A 141 31.82 -14.62 -4.87
CA GLY A 141 32.56 -15.86 -4.72
C GLY A 141 33.95 -15.55 -4.18
N THR A 142 34.33 -16.26 -3.15
CA THR A 142 35.68 -16.30 -2.59
C THR A 142 36.66 -16.60 -3.73
N GLN A 143 37.38 -15.60 -4.17
CA GLN A 143 38.52 -15.81 -5.07
C GLN A 143 39.60 -16.54 -4.27
N GLU A 144 39.72 -17.81 -4.49
CA GLU A 144 40.90 -18.57 -4.05
C GLU A 144 42.14 -17.96 -4.72
N ARG A 145 42.99 -17.36 -3.88
CA ARG A 145 44.34 -16.97 -4.30
C ARG A 145 45.15 -18.25 -4.53
N ILE A 146 45.36 -18.55 -5.78
CA ILE A 146 46.43 -19.49 -6.14
C ILE A 146 47.74 -18.77 -5.93
N VAL A 147 48.46 -19.16 -4.89
CA VAL A 147 49.85 -18.76 -4.68
C VAL A 147 50.70 -19.82 -5.37
N ALA A 148 51.50 -19.39 -6.33
CA ALA A 148 52.56 -20.17 -6.96
C ALA A 148 53.83 -20.13 -6.10
#